data_120ccfd431baa2f0c0250e6d725dfa1e
#
_entry.id   120ccfd431baa2f0c0250e6d725dfa1e
#
_cell.length_a   1.000
_cell.length_b   1.000
_cell.length_c   1.000
_cell.angle_alpha   90.00
_cell.angle_beta   90.00
_cell.angle_gamma   90.00
#
_symmetry.space_group_name_H-M   'P 1'
#
loop_
_entity.id
_entity.type
_entity.pdbx_description
1 polymer ?
#
loop_
_entity_poly.entity_id
_entity_poly.type
_entity_poly.pdbx_seq_one_letter_code
_entity_poly.pdbx_strand_id
1 'polypeptide(L)' 'PARTGAARRHRLLAIAVAGPDTALVRLECSFFQKDYLDLLTFVRDDGRWQIISKVFHYEPAA' A
#
# COMPACT_ATOMS: atom_id res chain seq x y z
N PRO A 1 -7.82 -13.81 16.22
CA PRO A 1 -7.35 -14.06 15.75
C PRO A 1 -6.19 -14.11 15.84
N ALA A 2 -5.92 -14.61 15.91
CA ALA A 2 -4.97 -14.83 16.16
C ALA A 2 -4.01 -14.70 15.36
N ARG A 3 -3.30 -14.24 15.26
CA ARG A 3 -2.46 -14.06 14.60
C ARG A 3 -1.46 -14.58 14.98
N THR A 4 -1.09 -15.20 14.95
CA THR A 4 -0.21 -15.95 15.25
C THR A 4 1.00 -15.48 14.79
N GLY A 5 1.67 -14.94 15.30
CA GLY A 5 2.95 -14.67 15.08
C GLY A 5 3.33 -13.82 13.97
N ALA A 6 2.53 -13.67 13.13
CA ALA A 6 2.87 -12.85 12.01
C ALA A 6 2.36 -11.48 12.29
N ALA A 7 3.14 -10.70 12.93
CA ALA A 7 2.73 -9.34 13.19
C ALA A 7 2.64 -8.61 11.88
N ARG A 8 1.51 -8.02 11.60
CA ARG A 8 1.33 -7.27 10.41
C ARG A 8 1.40 -5.82 10.72
N ARG A 9 2.28 -5.11 10.12
CA ARG A 9 2.44 -3.69 10.33
C ARG A 9 2.27 -2.96 9.03
N HIS A 10 1.54 -1.87 9.07
CA HIS A 10 1.33 -1.03 7.91
C HIS A 10 1.74 0.38 8.23
N ARG A 11 2.35 1.05 7.29
CA ARG A 11 2.73 2.43 7.46
C ARG A 11 2.50 3.18 6.16
N LEU A 12 1.74 4.25 6.24
CA LEU A 12 1.53 5.11 5.09
C LEU A 12 2.73 6.03 4.98
N LEU A 13 3.42 5.98 3.86
CA LEU A 13 4.61 6.78 3.66
C LEU A 13 4.32 8.08 2.94
N ALA A 14 3.46 8.05 1.96
CA ALA A 14 3.20 9.23 1.16
C ALA A 14 1.93 9.08 0.36
N ILE A 15 1.28 10.20 0.10
CA ILE A 15 0.17 10.28 -0.83
C ILE A 15 0.48 11.44 -1.75
N ALA A 16 0.44 11.20 -3.05
CA ALA A 16 0.61 12.24 -4.05
C ALA A 16 -0.66 12.32 -4.88
N VAL A 17 -1.17 13.51 -5.06
CA VAL A 17 -2.41 13.71 -5.81
C VAL A 17 -2.07 14.43 -7.09
N ALA A 18 -2.57 13.92 -8.22
CA ALA A 18 -2.39 14.54 -9.51
C ALA A 18 -3.78 14.86 -10.06
N GLY A 19 -4.20 16.09 -9.88
CA GLY A 19 -5.54 16.49 -10.28
C GLY A 19 -6.59 16.00 -9.27
N PRO A 20 -7.86 16.21 -9.56
CA PRO A 20 -8.91 15.91 -8.60
C PRO A 20 -9.28 14.43 -8.52
N ASP A 21 -8.86 13.62 -9.47
CA ASP A 21 -9.36 12.26 -9.57
C ASP A 21 -8.27 11.20 -9.59
N THR A 22 -7.03 11.56 -9.26
CA THR A 22 -5.92 10.61 -9.34
C THR A 22 -5.04 10.74 -8.12
N ALA A 23 -4.63 9.62 -7.55
CA ALA A 23 -3.73 9.62 -6.40
C ALA A 23 -2.79 8.44 -6.47
N LEU A 24 -1.57 8.64 -5.96
CA LEU A 24 -0.58 7.60 -5.79
C LEU A 24 -0.28 7.48 -4.31
N VAL A 25 -0.30 6.27 -3.81
CA VAL A 25 -0.07 6.01 -2.39
C VAL A 25 1.10 5.07 -2.24
N ARG A 26 2.01 5.40 -1.31
CA ARG A 26 3.12 4.53 -0.95
C ARG A 26 2.87 4.01 0.44
N LEU A 27 2.95 2.70 0.59
CA LEU A 27 2.75 2.04 1.86
C LEU A 27 3.91 1.10 2.16
N GLU A 28 4.23 0.98 3.43
CA GLU A 28 5.09 -0.11 3.87
C GLU A 28 4.24 -1.12 4.62
N CYS A 29 4.55 -2.37 4.44
CA CYS A 29 3.87 -3.44 5.15
C CYS A 29 4.89 -4.50 5.53
N SER A 30 4.89 -4.91 6.78
CA SER A 30 5.76 -5.98 7.26
C SER A 30 4.91 -7.19 7.61
N PHE A 31 5.30 -8.34 7.07
CA PHE A 31 4.49 -9.53 7.27
C PHE A 31 5.33 -10.77 7.01
N PHE A 32 5.36 -11.71 7.94
CA PHE A 32 6.11 -12.95 7.78
C PHE A 32 7.58 -12.70 7.44
N GLN A 33 8.22 -11.87 8.20
CA GLN A 33 9.65 -11.61 8.05
C GLN A 33 10.01 -11.07 6.67
N LYS A 34 9.11 -10.39 6.05
CA LYS A 34 9.36 -9.67 4.81
C LYS A 34 8.85 -8.27 4.95
N ASP A 35 9.58 -7.36 4.36
CA ASP A 35 9.18 -5.97 4.31
C ASP A 35 8.77 -5.64 2.88
N TYR A 36 7.56 -5.17 2.73
CA TYR A 36 7.00 -4.83 1.43
C TYR A 36 6.90 -3.33 1.28
N LEU A 37 7.17 -2.87 0.09
CA LEU A 37 6.88 -1.51 -0.28
C LEU A 37 5.84 -1.58 -1.41
N ASP A 38 4.70 -0.99 -1.18
CA ASP A 38 3.60 -1.02 -2.15
C ASP A 38 3.39 0.34 -2.74
N LEU A 39 3.18 0.38 -4.03
CA LEU A 39 2.78 1.59 -4.74
C LEU A 39 1.40 1.33 -5.32
N LEU A 40 0.43 2.10 -4.87
CA LEU A 40 -0.95 1.93 -5.31
C LEU A 40 -1.38 3.16 -6.07
N THR A 41 -1.99 2.96 -7.21
CA THR A 41 -2.55 4.06 -7.98
C THR A 41 -4.05 4.00 -7.90
N PHE A 42 -4.65 5.14 -7.59
CA PHE A 42 -6.10 5.26 -7.43
C PHE A 42 -6.66 6.23 -8.44
N VAL A 43 -7.86 5.94 -8.87
CA VAL A 43 -8.61 6.86 -9.72
C VAL A 43 -10.00 7.02 -9.12
N ARG A 44 -10.49 8.25 -9.08
CA ARG A 44 -11.86 8.47 -8.68
C ARG A 44 -12.73 8.53 -9.93
N ASP A 45 -13.71 7.65 -9.94
CA ASP A 45 -14.63 7.55 -11.06
C ASP A 45 -16.05 7.52 -10.48
N ASP A 46 -16.87 8.47 -10.94
CA ASP A 46 -18.26 8.55 -10.50
C ASP A 46 -18.34 8.69 -8.97
N GLY A 47 -17.46 9.50 -8.41
CA GLY A 47 -17.46 9.75 -6.97
C GLY A 47 -16.88 8.65 -6.12
N ARG A 48 -16.30 7.62 -6.72
CA ARG A 48 -15.75 6.48 -5.98
C ARG A 48 -14.28 6.30 -6.32
N TRP A 49 -13.47 6.11 -5.29
CA TRP A 49 -12.05 5.83 -5.48
C TRP A 49 -11.85 4.33 -5.72
N GLN A 50 -11.05 4.02 -6.71
CA GLN A 50 -10.75 2.63 -7.08
C GLN A 50 -9.27 2.47 -7.27
N ILE A 51 -8.74 1.32 -6.86
CA ILE A 51 -7.35 0.99 -7.11
C ILE A 51 -7.27 0.44 -8.52
N ILE A 52 -6.46 1.06 -9.36
CA ILE A 52 -6.30 0.60 -10.73
C ILE A 52 -4.97 -0.08 -10.97
N SER A 53 -4.04 0.04 -10.04
CA SER A 53 -2.74 -0.56 -10.25
C SER A 53 -2.09 -0.76 -8.89
N LYS A 54 -1.36 -1.86 -8.75
CA LYS A 54 -0.59 -2.13 -7.56
C LYS A 54 0.73 -2.73 -7.99
N VAL A 55 1.80 -2.11 -7.55
CA VAL A 55 3.15 -2.60 -7.78
C VAL A 55 3.79 -2.73 -6.41
N PHE A 56 4.53 -3.79 -6.20
CA PHE A 56 5.18 -3.95 -4.91
C PHE A 56 6.60 -4.50 -5.09
N HIS A 57 7.39 -4.25 -4.09
CA HIS A 57 8.74 -4.78 -3.97
C HIS A 57 8.88 -5.31 -2.55
N TYR A 58 9.59 -6.40 -2.36
CA TYR A 58 9.79 -6.86 -1.01
C TYR A 58 11.22 -7.33 -0.81
N GLU A 59 11.65 -7.30 0.44
CA GLU A 59 12.95 -7.78 0.85
C GLU A 59 12.80 -8.57 2.14
N PRO A 60 13.67 -9.52 2.40
CA PRO A 60 13.64 -10.20 3.69
C PRO A 60 13.90 -9.19 4.80
N ALA A 61 13.18 -9.29 5.87
CA ALA A 61 13.44 -8.45 7.03
C ALA A 61 14.76 -8.89 7.68
N ALA A 62 15.51 -7.94 8.17
CA ALA A 62 16.81 -8.25 8.76
C ALA A 62 16.68 -9.01 10.07
#